data_1defc03fdad961eb47ae8812004cf79f
#
_entry.id   1defc03fdad961eb47ae8812004cf79f
#
_cell.length_a   1.000
_cell.length_b   1.000
_cell.length_c   1.000
_cell.angle_alpha   90.00
_cell.angle_beta   90.00
_cell.angle_gamma   90.00
#
_symmetry.space_group_name_H-M   'P 1'
#
loop_
_entity.id
_entity.type
_entity.pdbx_description
1 polymer ?
#
loop_
_entity_poly.entity_id
_entity_poly.type
_entity_poly.pdbx_seq_one_letter_code
_entity_poly.pdbx_strand_id
1 'polypeptide(L)'
;MERVPEFIMVAKEREVYFMNIKRIFCDMDGTLLNSEGQVSDSNATLIRDAGIPVTLVSARAPMEMKDAVDALQLRGVQVAFNGGLIYRIGDNNEVLPIRTQIIKKSTVKQLLRGIRQHFPQVSLSYYDLNNWYCDKIDEGIRYEHNLTKQSPTFIHNEDQFLEGKSNTFKIMMITFDEENMRELAKYLQSLDLPEITIQRSGKAYLEITHLLAKKSKGIAHILRKEQLTKEETAAFGDGHNDLPMLEMVGSPIVMDNAFDDIKAIAYKITKSNDEDGVGYGIQNFLK
;
A
#
# COMPACT_ATOMS: atom_id res chain seq x y z
N MET A 1 -61.07 -25.77 -25.07
CA MET A 1 -59.68 -25.77 -25.58
C MET A 1 -59.17 -24.33 -25.53
N GLU A 2 -58.63 -23.95 -24.38
CA GLU A 2 -58.00 -22.63 -24.20
C GLU A 2 -56.56 -22.71 -24.60
N ARG A 3 -56.11 -21.79 -25.45
CA ARG A 3 -54.71 -21.67 -25.89
C ARG A 3 -53.93 -20.94 -24.82
N VAL A 4 -52.88 -21.59 -24.31
CA VAL A 4 -51.84 -20.99 -23.44
C VAL A 4 -50.99 -20.07 -24.32
N PRO A 5 -50.70 -18.82 -23.90
CA PRO A 5 -49.82 -17.94 -24.68
C PRO A 5 -48.36 -18.36 -24.48
N GLU A 6 -47.64 -18.51 -25.60
CA GLU A 6 -46.20 -18.68 -25.68
C GLU A 6 -45.53 -17.42 -25.10
N PHE A 7 -44.82 -17.60 -23.99
CA PHE A 7 -43.86 -16.59 -23.49
C PHE A 7 -42.62 -16.58 -24.39
N ILE A 8 -42.50 -15.59 -25.23
CA ILE A 8 -41.27 -15.28 -25.96
C ILE A 8 -40.28 -14.76 -24.94
N MET A 9 -39.28 -15.57 -24.58
CA MET A 9 -38.08 -15.12 -23.88
C MET A 9 -37.25 -14.23 -24.81
N VAL A 10 -37.38 -12.91 -24.62
CA VAL A 10 -36.47 -11.97 -25.25
C VAL A 10 -35.12 -12.12 -24.54
N ALA A 11 -34.18 -12.76 -25.22
CA ALA A 11 -32.80 -12.74 -24.81
C ALA A 11 -32.32 -11.29 -24.85
N LYS A 12 -32.09 -10.69 -23.66
CA LYS A 12 -31.38 -9.42 -23.55
C LYS A 12 -30.00 -9.64 -24.14
N GLU A 13 -29.70 -9.04 -25.29
CA GLU A 13 -28.35 -8.90 -25.83
C GLU A 13 -27.46 -8.34 -24.71
N ARG A 14 -26.46 -9.08 -24.32
CA ARG A 14 -25.37 -8.57 -23.46
C ARG A 14 -24.62 -7.55 -24.32
N GLU A 15 -24.90 -6.28 -24.13
CA GLU A 15 -24.01 -5.23 -24.58
C GLU A 15 -22.62 -5.53 -24.00
N VAL A 16 -21.68 -5.86 -24.89
CA VAL A 16 -20.27 -5.98 -24.54
C VAL A 16 -19.76 -4.56 -24.34
N TYR A 17 -19.87 -4.05 -23.11
CA TYR A 17 -19.20 -2.82 -22.74
C TYR A 17 -17.71 -3.09 -22.75
N PHE A 18 -17.02 -2.60 -23.76
CA PHE A 18 -15.56 -2.51 -23.73
C PHE A 18 -15.20 -1.57 -22.56
N MET A 19 -14.61 -2.12 -21.53
CA MET A 19 -14.16 -1.32 -20.40
C MET A 19 -13.01 -0.43 -20.86
N ASN A 20 -13.23 0.88 -20.90
CA ASN A 20 -12.20 1.86 -21.24
C ASN A 20 -11.44 2.23 -19.96
N ILE A 21 -10.59 1.31 -19.48
CA ILE A 21 -9.79 1.55 -18.27
C ILE A 21 -8.66 2.53 -18.60
N LYS A 22 -8.68 3.68 -17.93
CA LYS A 22 -7.71 4.77 -18.11
C LYS A 22 -6.64 4.81 -17.02
N ARG A 23 -6.88 4.12 -15.88
CA ARG A 23 -5.95 4.10 -14.74
C ARG A 23 -6.10 2.79 -13.97
N ILE A 24 -4.96 2.22 -13.61
CA ILE A 24 -4.87 1.07 -12.70
C ILE A 24 -4.21 1.53 -11.41
N PHE A 25 -4.79 1.18 -10.27
CA PHE A 25 -4.20 1.27 -8.95
C PHE A 25 -3.74 -0.12 -8.53
N CYS A 26 -2.52 -0.26 -8.04
CA CYS A 26 -1.96 -1.57 -7.73
C CYS A 26 -1.27 -1.54 -6.36
N ASP A 27 -1.69 -2.42 -5.46
CA ASP A 27 -0.91 -2.70 -4.27
C ASP A 27 0.40 -3.42 -4.63
N MET A 28 1.34 -3.48 -3.68
CA MET A 28 2.64 -4.09 -3.91
C MET A 28 2.77 -5.45 -3.23
N ASP A 29 2.70 -5.48 -1.90
CA ASP A 29 3.00 -6.67 -1.08
C ASP A 29 1.85 -7.69 -1.16
N GLY A 30 2.12 -8.90 -1.65
CA GLY A 30 1.08 -9.91 -1.89
C GLY A 30 0.26 -9.68 -3.16
N THR A 31 0.52 -8.58 -3.91
CA THR A 31 -0.19 -8.22 -5.14
C THR A 31 0.76 -8.15 -6.33
N LEU A 32 1.57 -7.09 -6.43
CA LEU A 32 2.52 -6.91 -7.53
C LEU A 32 3.81 -7.70 -7.33
N LEU A 33 4.31 -7.71 -6.08
CA LEU A 33 5.56 -8.36 -5.70
C LEU A 33 5.31 -9.85 -5.45
N ASN A 34 6.18 -10.69 -5.98
CA ASN A 34 6.20 -12.12 -5.70
C ASN A 34 6.71 -12.40 -4.26
N SER A 35 6.76 -13.66 -3.85
CA SER A 35 7.23 -14.07 -2.52
C SER A 35 8.72 -13.75 -2.25
N GLU A 36 9.50 -13.41 -3.28
CA GLU A 36 10.88 -12.90 -3.16
C GLU A 36 10.94 -11.38 -3.00
N GLY A 37 9.79 -10.69 -3.00
CA GLY A 37 9.69 -9.23 -2.89
C GLY A 37 10.05 -8.48 -4.18
N GLN A 38 9.94 -9.12 -5.34
CA GLN A 38 10.35 -8.58 -6.64
C GLN A 38 9.19 -8.58 -7.64
N VAL A 39 9.28 -7.71 -8.64
CA VAL A 39 8.44 -7.78 -9.84
C VAL A 39 9.15 -8.68 -10.86
N SER A 40 8.53 -9.77 -11.26
CA SER A 40 9.09 -10.63 -12.30
C SER A 40 9.18 -9.91 -13.65
N ASP A 41 10.14 -10.28 -14.49
CA ASP A 41 10.30 -9.68 -15.83
C ASP A 41 9.07 -9.91 -16.71
N SER A 42 8.42 -11.08 -16.58
CA SER A 42 7.20 -11.41 -17.32
C SER A 42 6.03 -10.54 -16.87
N ASN A 43 5.81 -10.40 -15.56
CA ASN A 43 4.76 -9.53 -15.02
C ASN A 43 4.98 -8.06 -15.45
N ALA A 44 6.21 -7.56 -15.29
CA ALA A 44 6.58 -6.21 -15.72
C ALA A 44 6.31 -5.98 -17.22
N THR A 45 6.63 -6.94 -18.07
CA THR A 45 6.40 -6.85 -19.51
C THR A 45 4.90 -6.82 -19.84
N LEU A 46 4.10 -7.73 -19.26
CA LEU A 46 2.65 -7.75 -19.46
C LEU A 46 1.98 -6.44 -19.06
N ILE A 47 2.42 -5.85 -17.92
CA ILE A 47 1.90 -4.59 -17.42
C ILE A 47 2.26 -3.42 -18.34
N ARG A 48 3.53 -3.31 -18.75
CA ARG A 48 4.00 -2.26 -19.67
C ARG A 48 3.32 -2.32 -21.03
N ASP A 49 3.20 -3.53 -21.61
CA ASP A 49 2.60 -3.75 -22.95
C ASP A 49 1.09 -3.45 -22.95
N ALA A 50 0.46 -3.39 -21.79
CA ALA A 50 -0.93 -2.98 -21.68
C ALA A 50 -1.13 -1.50 -22.07
N GLY A 51 -0.14 -0.66 -21.87
CA GLY A 51 -0.20 0.77 -22.17
C GLY A 51 -1.15 1.56 -21.26
N ILE A 52 -1.72 0.93 -20.22
CA ILE A 52 -2.60 1.59 -19.25
C ILE A 52 -1.74 2.18 -18.13
N PRO A 53 -1.88 3.46 -17.80
CA PRO A 53 -1.13 4.07 -16.71
C PRO A 53 -1.38 3.37 -15.37
N VAL A 54 -0.29 2.99 -14.67
CA VAL A 54 -0.33 2.33 -13.36
C VAL A 54 0.14 3.29 -12.25
N THR A 55 -0.55 3.28 -11.13
CA THR A 55 -0.18 3.93 -9.88
C THR A 55 0.00 2.86 -8.81
N LEU A 56 1.19 2.75 -8.25
CA LEU A 56 1.41 1.92 -7.06
C LEU A 56 0.83 2.60 -5.83
N VAL A 57 0.17 1.83 -4.97
CA VAL A 57 -0.51 2.32 -3.76
C VAL A 57 -0.11 1.43 -2.59
N SER A 58 0.93 1.81 -1.85
CA SER A 58 1.59 0.94 -0.87
C SER A 58 1.74 1.58 0.51
N ALA A 59 1.92 0.74 1.54
CA ALA A 59 2.40 1.12 2.87
C ALA A 59 3.90 1.45 2.89
N ARG A 60 4.63 1.07 1.85
CA ARG A 60 6.08 1.26 1.70
C ARG A 60 6.45 2.73 1.58
N ALA A 61 7.69 3.04 1.95
CA ALA A 61 8.34 4.33 1.67
C ALA A 61 8.74 4.42 0.17
N PRO A 62 8.92 5.62 -0.41
CA PRO A 62 9.33 5.76 -1.81
C PRO A 62 10.61 5.00 -2.17
N MET A 63 11.61 4.94 -1.28
CA MET A 63 12.84 4.19 -1.51
C MET A 63 12.61 2.68 -1.60
N GLU A 64 11.61 2.16 -0.87
CA GLU A 64 11.23 0.75 -0.90
C GLU A 64 10.37 0.39 -2.13
N MET A 65 9.80 1.38 -2.80
CA MET A 65 9.01 1.24 -4.03
C MET A 65 9.85 1.35 -5.29
N LYS A 66 11.11 1.83 -5.16
CA LYS A 66 11.94 2.25 -6.30
C LYS A 66 12.14 1.15 -7.33
N ASP A 67 12.48 -0.06 -6.90
CA ASP A 67 12.76 -1.17 -7.82
C ASP A 67 11.52 -1.55 -8.64
N ALA A 68 10.33 -1.56 -8.04
CA ALA A 68 9.07 -1.78 -8.76
C ALA A 68 8.73 -0.63 -9.71
N VAL A 69 8.95 0.62 -9.29
CA VAL A 69 8.78 1.82 -10.14
C VAL A 69 9.69 1.72 -11.37
N ASP A 70 10.95 1.33 -11.18
CA ASP A 70 11.94 1.21 -12.26
C ASP A 70 11.61 0.01 -13.18
N ALA A 71 11.26 -1.15 -12.62
CA ALA A 71 10.87 -2.34 -13.40
C ALA A 71 9.66 -2.07 -14.29
N LEU A 72 8.68 -1.35 -13.79
CA LEU A 72 7.48 -0.96 -14.55
C LEU A 72 7.67 0.33 -15.37
N GLN A 73 8.81 1.00 -15.26
CA GLN A 73 9.13 2.28 -15.94
C GLN A 73 8.09 3.37 -15.66
N LEU A 74 7.58 3.43 -14.42
CA LEU A 74 6.54 4.37 -14.04
C LEU A 74 7.08 5.80 -13.96
N ARG A 75 6.35 6.75 -14.57
CA ARG A 75 6.64 8.20 -14.53
C ARG A 75 5.48 9.01 -13.94
N GLY A 76 4.36 8.37 -13.71
CA GLY A 76 3.15 8.98 -13.16
C GLY A 76 3.19 9.19 -11.65
N VAL A 77 2.02 9.50 -11.11
CA VAL A 77 1.82 9.69 -9.68
C VAL A 77 1.82 8.34 -8.96
N GLN A 78 2.50 8.29 -7.81
CA GLN A 78 2.56 7.14 -6.91
C GLN A 78 2.03 7.51 -5.52
N VAL A 79 1.61 6.52 -4.75
CA VAL A 79 1.07 6.68 -3.40
C VAL A 79 1.86 5.79 -2.44
N ALA A 80 2.59 6.42 -1.51
CA ALA A 80 3.40 5.78 -0.48
C ALA A 80 2.80 6.00 0.92
N PHE A 81 3.32 5.26 1.92
CA PHE A 81 2.93 5.37 3.33
C PHE A 81 1.41 5.27 3.53
N ASN A 82 0.74 4.31 2.85
CA ASN A 82 -0.72 4.13 2.88
C ASN A 82 -1.51 5.40 2.49
N GLY A 83 -0.96 6.27 1.64
CA GLY A 83 -1.58 7.56 1.29
C GLY A 83 -1.07 8.74 2.11
N GLY A 84 -0.09 8.52 2.98
CA GLY A 84 0.63 9.58 3.69
C GLY A 84 1.43 10.48 2.76
N LEU A 85 1.86 9.93 1.61
CA LEU A 85 2.55 10.67 0.57
C LEU A 85 1.96 10.35 -0.80
N ILE A 86 1.59 11.39 -1.55
CA ILE A 86 1.34 11.34 -2.98
C ILE A 86 2.49 12.08 -3.64
N TYR A 87 3.17 11.43 -4.58
CA TYR A 87 4.35 11.97 -5.22
C TYR A 87 4.41 11.61 -6.70
N ARG A 88 5.23 12.30 -7.45
CA ARG A 88 5.65 11.91 -8.81
C ARG A 88 7.15 11.72 -8.85
N ILE A 89 7.61 10.98 -9.82
CA ILE A 89 9.04 10.86 -10.13
C ILE A 89 9.44 12.02 -11.02
N GLY A 90 10.45 12.76 -10.63
CA GLY A 90 11.05 13.82 -11.42
C GLY A 90 12.02 13.29 -12.48
N ASP A 91 12.52 14.20 -13.32
CA ASP A 91 13.38 13.83 -14.48
C ASP A 91 14.70 13.18 -14.06
N ASN A 92 15.22 13.53 -12.88
CA ASN A 92 16.44 12.96 -12.29
C ASN A 92 16.13 11.80 -11.31
N ASN A 93 14.97 11.16 -11.42
CA ASN A 93 14.47 10.12 -10.50
C ASN A 93 14.27 10.60 -9.05
N GLU A 94 14.20 11.90 -8.80
CA GLU A 94 13.88 12.44 -7.48
C GLU A 94 12.40 12.28 -7.13
N VAL A 95 12.10 12.10 -5.84
CA VAL A 95 10.75 12.05 -5.31
C VAL A 95 10.23 13.49 -5.14
N LEU A 96 9.22 13.86 -5.91
CA LEU A 96 8.58 15.18 -5.87
C LEU A 96 7.23 15.08 -5.15
N PRO A 97 7.12 15.50 -3.89
CA PRO A 97 5.87 15.46 -3.14
C PRO A 97 4.78 16.33 -3.77
N ILE A 98 3.57 15.77 -3.92
CA ILE A 98 2.37 16.49 -4.35
C ILE A 98 1.48 16.78 -3.14
N ARG A 99 1.36 15.80 -2.23
CA ARG A 99 0.58 15.90 -0.99
C ARG A 99 1.22 15.05 0.09
N THR A 100 1.29 15.60 1.30
CA THR A 100 1.87 14.93 2.46
C THR A 100 0.89 14.90 3.64
N GLN A 101 0.93 13.83 4.42
CA GLN A 101 0.26 13.66 5.71
C GLN A 101 1.32 13.16 6.68
N ILE A 102 1.94 14.06 7.41
CA ILE A 102 3.02 13.78 8.36
C ILE A 102 2.49 13.78 9.79
N ILE A 103 3.11 12.99 10.65
CA ILE A 103 2.84 13.00 12.09
C ILE A 103 3.46 14.27 12.69
N LYS A 104 2.73 14.96 13.57
CA LYS A 104 3.26 16.15 14.24
C LYS A 104 4.53 15.82 15.04
N LYS A 105 5.53 16.68 14.98
CA LYS A 105 6.81 16.46 15.66
C LYS A 105 6.66 16.21 17.17
N SER A 106 5.75 16.92 17.84
CA SER A 106 5.47 16.69 19.27
C SER A 106 4.95 15.28 19.54
N THR A 107 4.06 14.79 18.67
CA THR A 107 3.51 13.44 18.75
C THR A 107 4.58 12.38 18.44
N VAL A 108 5.43 12.60 17.42
CA VAL A 108 6.58 11.73 17.13
C VAL A 108 7.47 11.60 18.38
N LYS A 109 7.87 12.71 18.95
CA LYS A 109 8.71 12.73 20.17
C LYS A 109 8.04 12.00 21.35
N GLN A 110 6.75 12.25 21.59
CA GLN A 110 5.99 11.57 22.65
C GLN A 110 5.98 10.06 22.44
N LEU A 111 5.70 9.60 21.21
CA LEU A 111 5.65 8.18 20.86
C LEU A 111 7.00 7.51 21.00
N LEU A 112 8.06 8.09 20.42
CA LEU A 112 9.41 7.50 20.48
C LEU A 112 9.89 7.35 21.92
N ARG A 113 9.73 8.39 22.75
CA ARG A 113 10.10 8.36 24.17
C ARG A 113 9.29 7.35 24.96
N GLY A 114 7.97 7.34 24.78
CA GLY A 114 7.08 6.41 25.49
C GLY A 114 7.37 4.95 25.11
N ILE A 115 7.58 4.66 23.82
CA ILE A 115 7.92 3.30 23.35
C ILE A 115 9.27 2.87 23.94
N ARG A 116 10.32 3.70 23.89
CA ARG A 116 11.62 3.33 24.45
C ARG A 116 11.58 3.14 25.95
N GLN A 117 10.80 3.92 26.66
CA GLN A 117 10.65 3.82 28.12
C GLN A 117 9.95 2.52 28.55
N HIS A 118 8.88 2.15 27.87
CA HIS A 118 8.01 1.02 28.29
C HIS A 118 8.32 -0.29 27.56
N PHE A 119 8.90 -0.23 26.35
CA PHE A 119 9.20 -1.36 25.49
C PHE A 119 10.62 -1.28 24.89
N PRO A 120 11.67 -1.20 25.72
CA PRO A 120 13.07 -1.02 25.26
C PRO A 120 13.58 -2.18 24.41
N GLN A 121 12.92 -3.36 24.48
CA GLN A 121 13.22 -4.59 23.72
C GLN A 121 12.66 -4.57 22.31
N VAL A 122 11.66 -3.71 22.02
CA VAL A 122 11.04 -3.65 20.69
C VAL A 122 11.94 -2.88 19.73
N SER A 123 12.12 -3.41 18.54
CA SER A 123 12.82 -2.70 17.45
C SER A 123 12.00 -1.49 17.04
N LEU A 124 12.60 -0.30 17.09
CA LEU A 124 11.94 0.96 16.84
C LEU A 124 12.64 1.75 15.76
N SER A 125 11.89 2.20 14.78
CA SER A 125 12.38 3.02 13.68
C SER A 125 11.33 4.01 13.20
N TYR A 126 11.73 5.00 12.40
CA TYR A 126 10.80 5.90 11.74
C TYR A 126 11.34 6.35 10.37
N TYR A 127 10.41 6.82 9.54
CA TYR A 127 10.68 7.20 8.16
C TYR A 127 10.34 8.68 7.92
N ASP A 128 11.26 9.37 7.25
CA ASP A 128 10.93 10.59 6.52
C ASP A 128 10.83 10.32 5.01
N LEU A 129 10.88 11.36 4.18
CA LEU A 129 10.77 11.22 2.73
C LEU A 129 11.86 10.34 2.11
N ASN A 130 13.08 10.42 2.63
CA ASN A 130 14.28 9.89 2.00
C ASN A 130 15.04 8.87 2.85
N ASN A 131 14.69 8.75 4.13
CA ASN A 131 15.49 7.96 5.07
C ASN A 131 14.62 7.12 5.98
N TRP A 132 15.14 5.95 6.31
CA TRP A 132 14.72 5.09 7.39
C TRP A 132 15.70 5.23 8.56
N TYR A 133 15.24 5.67 9.73
CA TYR A 133 16.08 5.97 10.90
C TYR A 133 15.89 4.93 12.00
N CYS A 134 17.00 4.52 12.64
CA CYS A 134 16.99 3.72 13.85
C CYS A 134 18.11 4.16 14.82
N ASP A 135 17.99 3.79 16.09
CA ASP A 135 18.98 4.01 17.15
C ASP A 135 19.71 2.72 17.57
N LYS A 136 19.20 1.56 17.14
CA LYS A 136 19.76 0.23 17.43
C LYS A 136 19.67 -0.64 16.19
N ILE A 137 20.72 -1.41 15.93
CA ILE A 137 20.72 -2.45 14.89
C ILE A 137 20.42 -3.80 15.58
N ASP A 138 19.17 -3.98 15.95
CA ASP A 138 18.64 -5.17 16.60
C ASP A 138 18.07 -6.19 15.61
N GLU A 139 17.38 -7.22 16.11
CA GLU A 139 16.83 -8.31 15.30
C GLU A 139 15.80 -7.81 14.28
N GLY A 140 14.86 -6.96 14.70
CA GLY A 140 13.81 -6.45 13.80
C GLY A 140 14.37 -5.52 12.74
N ILE A 141 15.36 -4.67 13.06
CA ILE A 141 16.01 -3.82 12.07
C ILE A 141 16.79 -4.65 11.04
N ARG A 142 17.49 -5.74 11.47
CA ARG A 142 18.14 -6.66 10.52
C ARG A 142 17.13 -7.42 9.66
N TYR A 143 16.01 -7.83 10.26
CA TYR A 143 14.94 -8.51 9.55
C TYR A 143 14.38 -7.62 8.43
N GLU A 144 14.03 -6.36 8.75
CA GLU A 144 13.53 -5.38 7.79
C GLU A 144 14.56 -5.06 6.69
N HIS A 145 15.83 -4.87 7.06
CA HIS A 145 16.92 -4.68 6.09
C HIS A 145 17.03 -5.86 5.11
N ASN A 146 16.93 -7.10 5.61
CA ASN A 146 17.01 -8.28 4.77
C ASN A 146 15.80 -8.43 3.82
N LEU A 147 14.63 -8.01 4.27
CA LEU A 147 13.40 -8.06 3.50
C LEU A 147 13.37 -6.98 2.41
N THR A 148 13.63 -5.73 2.79
CA THR A 148 13.48 -4.57 1.90
C THR A 148 14.74 -4.22 1.13
N LYS A 149 15.91 -4.77 1.51
CA LYS A 149 17.24 -4.41 1.04
C LYS A 149 17.63 -2.94 1.30
N GLN A 150 16.81 -2.22 2.07
CA GLN A 150 17.09 -0.84 2.45
C GLN A 150 18.01 -0.79 3.68
N SER A 151 18.94 0.15 3.70
CA SER A 151 19.84 0.36 4.85
C SER A 151 19.34 1.51 5.71
N PRO A 152 19.19 1.31 7.04
CA PRO A 152 18.76 2.38 7.91
C PRO A 152 19.85 3.43 8.10
N THR A 153 19.45 4.67 8.29
CA THR A 153 20.30 5.74 8.81
C THR A 153 20.39 5.61 10.33
N PHE A 154 21.54 5.19 10.81
CA PHE A 154 21.78 5.01 12.24
C PHE A 154 21.98 6.35 12.95
N ILE A 155 21.21 6.63 14.00
CA ILE A 155 21.35 7.81 14.85
C ILE A 155 22.04 7.40 16.15
N HIS A 156 23.33 7.73 16.27
CA HIS A 156 24.18 7.32 17.40
C HIS A 156 23.75 7.91 18.75
N ASN A 157 23.14 9.10 18.75
CA ASN A 157 22.70 9.76 19.95
C ASN A 157 21.21 9.45 20.20
N GLU A 158 20.93 8.74 21.31
CA GLU A 158 19.57 8.33 21.67
C GLU A 158 18.62 9.54 21.85
N ASP A 159 19.06 10.59 22.52
CA ASP A 159 18.23 11.80 22.68
C ASP A 159 17.90 12.43 21.34
N GLN A 160 18.85 12.46 20.42
CA GLN A 160 18.60 12.95 19.06
C GLN A 160 17.61 12.06 18.29
N PHE A 161 17.69 10.75 18.45
CA PHE A 161 16.73 9.82 17.88
C PHE A 161 15.33 10.06 18.44
N LEU A 162 15.20 10.19 19.75
CA LEU A 162 13.95 10.38 20.47
C LEU A 162 13.28 11.76 20.22
N GLU A 163 14.03 12.74 19.71
CA GLU A 163 13.46 14.02 19.24
C GLU A 163 12.68 13.87 17.92
N GLY A 164 12.94 12.83 17.16
CA GLY A 164 12.32 12.57 15.85
C GLY A 164 12.61 13.64 14.80
N LYS A 165 12.03 13.48 13.61
CA LYS A 165 12.10 14.44 12.51
C LYS A 165 10.77 15.15 12.31
N SER A 166 10.81 16.38 11.79
CA SER A 166 9.61 17.20 11.60
C SER A 166 8.72 16.72 10.44
N ASN A 167 9.23 15.88 9.56
CA ASN A 167 8.56 15.34 8.38
C ASN A 167 8.41 13.80 8.45
N THR A 168 8.20 13.26 9.66
CA THR A 168 7.99 11.82 9.87
C THR A 168 6.64 11.38 9.30
N PHE A 169 6.67 10.41 8.38
CA PHE A 169 5.48 9.79 7.79
C PHE A 169 5.03 8.55 8.53
N LYS A 170 5.96 7.74 8.99
CA LYS A 170 5.71 6.45 9.61
C LYS A 170 6.65 6.22 10.79
N ILE A 171 6.13 5.70 11.90
CA ILE A 171 6.90 5.08 12.98
C ILE A 171 6.61 3.59 12.89
N MET A 172 7.65 2.76 12.92
CA MET A 172 7.55 1.32 12.78
C MET A 172 8.18 0.61 13.98
N MET A 173 7.43 -0.31 14.55
CA MET A 173 7.89 -1.20 15.61
C MET A 173 7.84 -2.64 15.09
N ILE A 174 8.90 -3.41 15.41
CA ILE A 174 8.99 -4.82 15.07
C ILE A 174 9.24 -5.62 16.35
N THR A 175 8.42 -6.62 16.57
CA THR A 175 8.62 -7.62 17.62
C THR A 175 8.06 -8.97 17.15
N PHE A 176 8.81 -10.04 17.44
CA PHE A 176 8.39 -11.41 17.13
C PHE A 176 7.68 -12.08 18.31
N ASP A 177 7.59 -11.37 19.45
CA ASP A 177 6.89 -11.80 20.65
C ASP A 177 5.45 -11.26 20.62
N GLU A 178 4.47 -12.16 20.65
CA GLU A 178 3.04 -11.81 20.56
C GLU A 178 2.53 -11.10 21.82
N GLU A 179 3.11 -11.39 23.00
CA GLU A 179 2.77 -10.68 24.23
C GLU A 179 3.22 -9.22 24.17
N ASN A 180 4.49 -9.00 23.79
CA ASN A 180 5.02 -7.65 23.56
C ASN A 180 4.19 -6.88 22.51
N MET A 181 3.79 -7.55 21.43
CA MET A 181 2.95 -6.94 20.38
C MET A 181 1.60 -6.48 20.96
N ARG A 182 0.96 -7.33 21.74
CA ARG A 182 -0.36 -7.03 22.35
C ARG A 182 -0.27 -5.88 23.35
N GLU A 183 0.71 -5.93 24.26
CA GLU A 183 0.90 -4.91 25.28
C GLU A 183 1.33 -3.55 24.67
N LEU A 184 2.18 -3.57 23.64
CA LEU A 184 2.55 -2.37 22.89
C LEU A 184 1.34 -1.73 22.20
N ALA A 185 0.52 -2.54 21.52
CA ALA A 185 -0.69 -2.03 20.85
C ALA A 185 -1.67 -1.41 21.85
N LYS A 186 -1.89 -2.08 23.00
CA LYS A 186 -2.73 -1.58 24.10
C LYS A 186 -2.20 -0.26 24.69
N TYR A 187 -0.89 -0.20 24.94
CA TYR A 187 -0.25 1.02 25.41
C TYR A 187 -0.46 2.19 24.46
N LEU A 188 -0.17 1.98 23.17
CA LEU A 188 -0.32 3.02 22.16
C LEU A 188 -1.77 3.49 22.01
N GLN A 189 -2.74 2.58 22.07
CA GLN A 189 -4.17 2.93 22.07
C GLN A 189 -4.57 3.76 23.30
N SER A 190 -3.98 3.47 24.47
CA SER A 190 -4.26 4.20 25.72
C SER A 190 -3.78 5.66 25.71
N LEU A 191 -2.89 6.05 24.78
CA LEU A 191 -2.41 7.42 24.64
C LEU A 191 -3.46 8.37 24.07
N ASP A 192 -4.54 7.84 23.48
CA ASP A 192 -5.67 8.59 22.90
C ASP A 192 -5.25 9.76 22.01
N LEU A 193 -4.42 9.45 21.01
CA LEU A 193 -3.88 10.43 20.05
C LEU A 193 -4.74 10.43 18.77
N PRO A 194 -5.70 11.35 18.61
CA PRO A 194 -6.71 11.27 17.55
C PRO A 194 -6.16 11.57 16.15
N GLU A 195 -4.97 12.14 16.04
CA GLU A 195 -4.36 12.48 14.75
C GLU A 195 -3.55 11.34 14.11
N ILE A 196 -3.43 10.19 14.76
CA ILE A 196 -2.68 9.04 14.25
C ILE A 196 -3.58 7.82 14.06
N THR A 197 -3.08 6.90 13.25
CA THR A 197 -3.61 5.54 13.11
C THR A 197 -2.54 4.56 13.55
N ILE A 198 -2.92 3.58 14.35
CA ILE A 198 -2.08 2.46 14.77
C ILE A 198 -2.60 1.24 14.02
N GLN A 199 -1.73 0.60 13.24
CA GLN A 199 -2.10 -0.53 12.41
C GLN A 199 -1.10 -1.66 12.57
N ARG A 200 -1.60 -2.88 12.75
CA ARG A 200 -0.79 -4.09 12.70
C ARG A 200 -0.69 -4.54 11.25
N SER A 201 0.55 -4.69 10.75
CA SER A 201 0.87 -5.19 9.41
C SER A 201 1.53 -6.57 9.54
N GLY A 202 0.78 -7.63 9.28
CA GLY A 202 1.28 -8.99 9.48
C GLY A 202 1.50 -9.37 10.96
N LYS A 203 2.39 -10.33 11.20
CA LYS A 203 2.60 -10.90 12.55
C LYS A 203 3.53 -10.06 13.42
N ALA A 204 4.57 -9.47 12.83
CA ALA A 204 5.67 -8.86 13.57
C ALA A 204 5.66 -7.33 13.60
N TYR A 205 4.83 -6.68 12.79
CA TYR A 205 4.86 -5.24 12.58
C TYR A 205 3.70 -4.52 13.25
N LEU A 206 4.01 -3.40 13.90
CA LEU A 206 3.05 -2.39 14.32
C LEU A 206 3.50 -1.03 13.78
N GLU A 207 2.61 -0.35 13.04
CA GLU A 207 2.91 0.88 12.35
C GLU A 207 2.02 2.02 12.84
N ILE A 208 2.61 3.21 12.93
CA ILE A 208 1.89 4.44 13.24
C ILE A 208 2.06 5.39 12.06
N THR A 209 0.94 5.89 11.55
CA THR A 209 0.88 6.89 10.49
C THR A 209 -0.11 7.99 10.87
N HIS A 210 -0.16 9.08 10.09
CA HIS A 210 -1.17 10.11 10.27
C HIS A 210 -2.58 9.53 9.97
N LEU A 211 -3.61 9.94 10.72
CA LEU A 211 -5.01 9.48 10.56
C LEU A 211 -5.54 9.58 9.12
N LEU A 212 -5.11 10.59 8.37
CA LEU A 212 -5.51 10.82 6.99
C LEU A 212 -4.65 10.07 5.96
N ALA A 213 -3.63 9.32 6.40
CA ALA A 213 -2.86 8.42 5.55
C ALA A 213 -3.68 7.15 5.28
N LYS A 214 -4.48 7.19 4.22
CA LYS A 214 -5.34 6.07 3.77
C LYS A 214 -5.21 5.90 2.26
N LYS A 215 -5.06 4.67 1.76
CA LYS A 215 -4.97 4.36 0.33
C LYS A 215 -6.10 5.03 -0.46
N SER A 216 -7.34 4.97 0.04
CA SER A 216 -8.51 5.63 -0.57
C SER A 216 -8.37 7.15 -0.73
N LYS A 217 -7.69 7.83 0.20
CA LYS A 217 -7.44 9.28 0.09
C LYS A 217 -6.44 9.63 -1.02
N GLY A 218 -5.44 8.77 -1.22
CA GLY A 218 -4.51 8.87 -2.34
C GLY A 218 -5.23 8.74 -3.67
N ILE A 219 -6.05 7.69 -3.81
CA ILE A 219 -6.83 7.43 -5.01
C ILE A 219 -7.83 8.54 -5.30
N ALA A 220 -8.61 8.97 -4.30
CA ALA A 220 -9.55 10.08 -4.46
C ALA A 220 -8.89 11.37 -4.97
N HIS A 221 -7.64 11.63 -4.55
CA HIS A 221 -6.88 12.77 -5.06
C HIS A 221 -6.59 12.63 -6.56
N ILE A 222 -6.13 11.46 -7.00
CA ILE A 222 -5.78 11.17 -8.39
C ILE A 222 -7.03 11.21 -9.28
N LEU A 223 -8.11 10.51 -8.90
CA LEU A 223 -9.38 10.51 -9.64
C LEU A 223 -9.87 11.94 -9.91
N ARG A 224 -9.86 12.80 -8.88
CA ARG A 224 -10.28 14.19 -9.02
C ARG A 224 -9.34 15.00 -9.91
N LYS A 225 -8.02 14.81 -9.80
CA LYS A 225 -7.02 15.56 -10.58
C LYS A 225 -7.04 15.19 -12.06
N GLU A 226 -7.26 13.92 -12.35
CA GLU A 226 -7.30 13.39 -13.72
C GLU A 226 -8.72 13.35 -14.30
N GLN A 227 -9.72 13.79 -13.52
CA GLN A 227 -11.15 13.80 -13.90
C GLN A 227 -11.66 12.43 -14.34
N LEU A 228 -11.20 11.38 -13.65
CA LEU A 228 -11.58 9.99 -13.91
C LEU A 228 -12.84 9.62 -13.12
N THR A 229 -13.72 8.87 -13.78
CA THR A 229 -14.84 8.22 -13.11
C THR A 229 -14.41 6.88 -12.50
N LYS A 230 -15.26 6.33 -11.64
CA LYS A 230 -15.04 5.02 -11.04
C LYS A 230 -14.90 3.92 -12.10
N GLU A 231 -15.77 3.96 -13.12
CA GLU A 231 -15.88 2.98 -14.21
C GLU A 231 -14.66 2.97 -15.13
N GLU A 232 -13.90 4.06 -15.16
CA GLU A 232 -12.68 4.20 -15.96
C GLU A 232 -11.43 3.67 -15.23
N THR A 233 -11.61 3.03 -14.06
CA THR A 233 -10.49 2.62 -13.21
C THR A 233 -10.61 1.18 -12.75
N ALA A 234 -9.44 0.54 -12.58
CA ALA A 234 -9.29 -0.77 -11.98
C ALA A 234 -8.32 -0.70 -10.78
N ALA A 235 -8.42 -1.65 -9.87
CA ALA A 235 -7.45 -1.81 -8.80
C ALA A 235 -7.12 -3.28 -8.58
N PHE A 236 -5.87 -3.56 -8.19
CA PHE A 236 -5.37 -4.86 -7.78
C PHE A 236 -4.98 -4.82 -6.31
N GLY A 237 -5.39 -5.83 -5.52
CA GLY A 237 -5.11 -5.94 -4.10
C GLY A 237 -5.40 -7.34 -3.58
N ASP A 238 -4.88 -7.66 -2.39
CA ASP A 238 -5.03 -8.96 -1.73
C ASP A 238 -5.43 -8.84 -0.24
N GLY A 239 -5.18 -7.70 0.40
CA GLY A 239 -5.29 -7.51 1.83
C GLY A 239 -6.47 -6.63 2.28
N HIS A 240 -6.77 -6.68 3.59
CA HIS A 240 -7.81 -5.83 4.20
C HIS A 240 -7.50 -4.33 4.11
N ASN A 241 -6.21 -3.96 4.04
CA ASN A 241 -5.79 -2.57 3.82
C ASN A 241 -6.09 -2.07 2.40
N ASP A 242 -6.42 -2.98 1.45
CA ASP A 242 -6.80 -2.66 0.08
C ASP A 242 -8.30 -2.44 -0.10
N LEU A 243 -9.13 -2.95 0.81
CA LEU A 243 -10.59 -2.79 0.73
C LEU A 243 -11.01 -1.37 0.38
N PRO A 244 -10.51 -0.32 1.08
CA PRO A 244 -10.89 1.05 0.75
C PRO A 244 -10.44 1.51 -0.64
N MET A 245 -9.42 0.86 -1.24
CA MET A 245 -8.97 1.09 -2.61
C MET A 245 -9.87 0.36 -3.61
N LEU A 246 -10.11 -0.92 -3.37
CA LEU A 246 -10.92 -1.79 -4.23
C LEU A 246 -12.37 -1.30 -4.37
N GLU A 247 -12.95 -0.75 -3.30
CA GLU A 247 -14.30 -0.18 -3.30
C GLU A 247 -14.42 1.12 -4.12
N MET A 248 -13.31 1.81 -4.38
CA MET A 248 -13.30 3.09 -5.10
C MET A 248 -13.27 2.98 -6.62
N VAL A 249 -13.00 1.80 -7.16
CA VAL A 249 -12.83 1.56 -8.60
C VAL A 249 -14.01 0.77 -9.18
N GLY A 250 -14.24 0.91 -10.48
CA GLY A 250 -15.29 0.14 -11.19
C GLY A 250 -14.93 -1.31 -11.41
N SER A 251 -13.60 -1.61 -11.46
CA SER A 251 -13.11 -2.96 -11.71
C SER A 251 -12.12 -3.40 -10.61
N PRO A 252 -12.61 -3.80 -9.42
CA PRO A 252 -11.76 -4.39 -8.39
C PRO A 252 -11.34 -5.80 -8.80
N ILE A 253 -10.03 -6.02 -8.97
CA ILE A 253 -9.43 -7.31 -9.29
C ILE A 253 -8.65 -7.79 -8.08
N VAL A 254 -9.03 -8.93 -7.54
CA VAL A 254 -8.46 -9.48 -6.32
C VAL A 254 -7.54 -10.65 -6.66
N MET A 255 -6.40 -10.71 -5.97
CA MET A 255 -5.42 -11.77 -6.17
C MET A 255 -5.92 -13.11 -5.64
N ASP A 256 -5.49 -14.25 -6.24
CA ASP A 256 -5.91 -15.58 -5.77
C ASP A 256 -5.35 -15.94 -4.38
N ASN A 257 -4.23 -15.36 -4.00
CA ASN A 257 -3.67 -15.48 -2.65
C ASN A 257 -4.37 -14.62 -1.58
N ALA A 258 -5.39 -13.82 -1.94
CA ALA A 258 -6.13 -12.97 -1.02
C ALA A 258 -7.03 -13.77 -0.06
N PHE A 259 -7.44 -13.11 1.03
CA PHE A 259 -8.43 -13.66 1.96
C PHE A 259 -9.81 -13.80 1.29
N ASP A 260 -10.61 -14.80 1.71
CA ASP A 260 -11.92 -15.10 1.11
C ASP A 260 -12.90 -13.93 1.18
N ASP A 261 -12.90 -13.16 2.25
CA ASP A 261 -13.74 -11.98 2.42
C ASP A 261 -13.34 -10.83 1.47
N ILE A 262 -12.06 -10.73 1.12
CA ILE A 262 -11.58 -9.79 0.09
C ILE A 262 -11.97 -10.29 -1.30
N LYS A 263 -11.87 -11.60 -1.56
CA LYS A 263 -12.32 -12.20 -2.83
C LYS A 263 -13.82 -11.97 -3.09
N ALA A 264 -14.63 -11.89 -2.03
CA ALA A 264 -16.08 -11.71 -2.14
C ALA A 264 -16.51 -10.37 -2.79
N ILE A 265 -15.67 -9.33 -2.77
CA ILE A 265 -15.97 -8.04 -3.40
C ILE A 265 -15.39 -7.89 -4.81
N ALA A 266 -14.71 -8.92 -5.31
CA ALA A 266 -13.99 -8.86 -6.59
C ALA A 266 -14.96 -8.79 -7.79
N TYR A 267 -14.67 -7.90 -8.73
CA TYR A 267 -15.21 -8.01 -10.09
C TYR A 267 -14.67 -9.28 -10.77
N LYS A 268 -13.36 -9.51 -10.62
CA LYS A 268 -12.68 -10.74 -11.08
C LYS A 268 -11.61 -11.14 -10.06
N ILE A 269 -11.37 -12.44 -9.95
CA ILE A 269 -10.21 -12.99 -9.24
C ILE A 269 -9.16 -13.32 -10.31
N THR A 270 -7.95 -12.83 -10.13
CA THR A 270 -6.80 -13.10 -10.98
C THR A 270 -5.94 -14.21 -10.39
N LYS A 271 -4.79 -14.50 -10.98
CA LYS A 271 -3.80 -15.43 -10.42
C LYS A 271 -3.15 -14.88 -9.14
N SER A 272 -2.39 -15.73 -8.45
CA SER A 272 -1.58 -15.30 -7.31
C SER A 272 -0.46 -14.32 -7.72
N ASN A 273 0.12 -13.64 -6.74
CA ASN A 273 1.27 -12.76 -6.94
C ASN A 273 2.51 -13.52 -7.48
N ASP A 274 2.66 -14.81 -7.15
CA ASP A 274 3.75 -15.66 -7.63
C ASP A 274 3.53 -16.18 -9.07
N GLU A 275 2.34 -15.96 -9.65
CA GLU A 275 1.95 -16.38 -11.00
C GLU A 275 1.68 -15.21 -11.95
N ASP A 276 2.33 -14.08 -11.71
CA ASP A 276 2.17 -12.84 -12.50
C ASP A 276 0.73 -12.33 -12.56
N GLY A 277 0.00 -12.44 -11.45
CA GLY A 277 -1.44 -12.23 -11.39
C GLY A 277 -1.89 -10.84 -11.84
N VAL A 278 -1.10 -9.78 -11.62
CA VAL A 278 -1.43 -8.42 -12.07
C VAL A 278 -1.40 -8.35 -13.60
N GLY A 279 -0.31 -8.77 -14.23
CA GLY A 279 -0.16 -8.79 -15.68
C GLY A 279 -1.22 -9.68 -16.35
N TYR A 280 -1.44 -10.88 -15.80
CA TYR A 280 -2.51 -11.78 -16.25
C TYR A 280 -3.90 -11.12 -16.18
N GLY A 281 -4.22 -10.48 -15.06
CA GLY A 281 -5.51 -9.81 -14.86
C GLY A 281 -5.73 -8.66 -15.83
N ILE A 282 -4.70 -7.86 -16.09
CA ILE A 282 -4.76 -6.78 -17.09
C ILE A 282 -5.06 -7.33 -18.48
N GLN A 283 -4.33 -8.37 -18.90
CA GLN A 283 -4.47 -8.93 -20.27
C GLN A 283 -5.83 -9.61 -20.49
N ASN A 284 -6.41 -10.24 -19.48
CA ASN A 284 -7.60 -11.07 -19.63
C ASN A 284 -8.90 -10.41 -19.21
N PHE A 285 -8.84 -9.33 -18.40
CA PHE A 285 -10.04 -8.72 -17.82
C PHE A 285 -10.21 -7.23 -18.14
N LEU A 286 -9.15 -6.53 -18.57
CA LEU A 286 -9.16 -5.07 -18.77
C LEU A 286 -8.89 -4.64 -20.22
N LYS A 287 -8.60 -5.57 -21.13
CA LYS A 287 -8.39 -5.32 -22.57
C LYS A 287 -9.56 -5.80 -23.41
#